data_9334fa8e6fa516d919e41b6e45412b12
#
_entry.id   9334fa8e6fa516d919e41b6e45412b12
#
_cell.length_a   1.000
_cell.length_b   1.000
_cell.length_c   1.000
_cell.angle_alpha   90.00
_cell.angle_beta   90.00
_cell.angle_gamma   90.00
#
_symmetry.space_group_name_H-M   'P 1'
#
loop_
_entity.id
_entity.type
_entity.pdbx_description
1 polymer ?
#
loop_
_entity_poly.entity_id
_entity_poly.type
_entity_poly.pdbx_seq_one_letter_code
_entity_poly.pdbx_strand_id
1 'polypeptide(L)'
;MFDTLGNTMRVPELRRRILLTILLLCLCRIGVYIPVPGVNLEALKALFERFEGGSAQPLMNFVNIFSGGALQHCAVFGLGVMPYISASIIFQLLVQVVPSLKKIQEEGESGRKKIHQYTRYATVLLCFFQGSMMIRSLRGIGGDMGADIFPDFGFGMMVMAGLLLTAGSLLLMWIGEQIDEYGIGNGISLIIMTNIVARLPAAVEMLYGKSRFTLTPSADEIGILKIGFLLASFVFVVFAIIYITQGQRRIPFQQAKQMRGRRVYGGLKHYLPIQVNAANVIPIIFAQSLLMFPWGGAK
;
A
#
# COMPACT_ATOMS: atom_id res chain seq x y z
N MET A 1 11.06 24.07 13.72
CA MET A 1 10.28 23.09 12.94
C MET A 1 8.91 23.65 12.50
N PHE A 2 8.14 24.31 13.39
CA PHE A 2 6.87 24.96 13.03
C PHE A 2 7.04 26.16 12.09
N ASP A 3 8.09 26.95 12.24
CA ASP A 3 8.40 28.08 11.34
C ASP A 3 8.73 27.63 9.92
N THR A 4 9.35 26.45 9.78
CA THR A 4 9.64 25.86 8.46
C THR A 4 8.37 25.43 7.75
N LEU A 5 7.41 24.82 8.47
CA LEU A 5 6.09 24.47 7.94
C LEU A 5 5.27 25.71 7.56
N GLY A 6 5.32 26.77 8.38
CA GLY A 6 4.68 28.05 8.07
C GLY A 6 5.25 28.72 6.82
N ASN A 7 6.57 28.67 6.64
CA ASN A 7 7.24 29.20 5.47
C ASN A 7 6.98 28.36 4.20
N THR A 8 6.83 27.05 4.33
CA THR A 8 6.47 26.14 3.23
C THR A 8 5.10 26.48 2.64
N MET A 9 4.13 26.85 3.46
CA MET A 9 2.79 27.26 3.03
C MET A 9 2.76 28.64 2.36
N ARG A 10 3.81 29.45 2.49
CA ARG A 10 3.90 30.78 1.84
C ARG A 10 4.29 30.70 0.37
N VAL A 11 4.90 29.58 -0.07
CA VAL A 11 5.25 29.37 -1.48
C VAL A 11 4.01 28.88 -2.24
N PRO A 12 3.46 29.66 -3.20
CA PRO A 12 2.17 29.36 -3.83
C PRO A 12 2.18 28.04 -4.62
N GLU A 13 3.31 27.70 -5.26
CA GLU A 13 3.44 26.45 -6.01
C GLU A 13 3.36 25.22 -5.10
N LEU A 14 4.07 25.26 -3.97
CA LEU A 14 4.12 24.15 -3.02
C LEU A 14 2.77 23.99 -2.32
N ARG A 15 2.12 25.09 -1.96
CA ARG A 15 0.76 25.06 -1.41
C ARG A 15 -0.23 24.41 -2.38
N ARG A 16 -0.17 24.74 -3.67
CA ARG A 16 -1.04 24.13 -4.70
C ARG A 16 -0.82 22.62 -4.81
N ARG A 17 0.43 22.16 -4.82
CA ARG A 17 0.78 20.73 -4.86
C ARG A 17 0.32 19.98 -3.63
N ILE A 18 0.50 20.55 -2.42
CA ILE A 18 0.01 19.97 -1.16
C ILE A 18 -1.51 19.83 -1.19
N LEU A 19 -2.22 20.91 -1.55
CA LEU A 19 -3.67 20.95 -1.55
C LEU A 19 -4.25 19.95 -2.56
N LEU A 20 -3.64 19.82 -3.74
CA LEU A 20 -4.01 18.84 -4.75
C LEU A 20 -3.81 17.41 -4.23
N THR A 21 -2.67 17.14 -3.59
CA THR A 21 -2.38 15.81 -2.99
C THR A 21 -3.43 15.45 -1.95
N ILE A 22 -3.75 16.36 -1.02
CA ILE A 22 -4.77 16.14 0.01
C ILE A 22 -6.14 15.90 -0.63
N LEU A 23 -6.52 16.70 -1.62
CA LEU A 23 -7.80 16.56 -2.33
C LEU A 23 -7.93 15.18 -2.98
N LEU A 24 -6.88 14.72 -3.68
CA LEU A 24 -6.88 13.42 -4.35
C LEU A 24 -6.92 12.27 -3.32
N LEU A 25 -6.22 12.39 -2.19
CA LEU A 25 -6.29 11.41 -1.11
C LEU A 25 -7.69 11.37 -0.45
N CYS A 26 -8.35 12.51 -0.26
CA CYS A 26 -9.74 12.56 0.21
C CYS A 26 -10.69 11.86 -0.76
N LEU A 27 -10.48 12.05 -2.08
CA LEU A 27 -11.28 11.40 -3.11
C LEU A 27 -11.12 9.87 -3.05
N CYS A 28 -9.90 9.36 -2.81
CA CYS A 28 -9.66 7.95 -2.57
C CYS A 28 -10.46 7.42 -1.36
N ARG A 29 -10.64 8.22 -0.32
CA ARG A 29 -11.40 7.81 0.88
C ARG A 29 -12.89 7.68 0.63
N ILE A 30 -13.47 8.54 -0.21
CA ILE A 30 -14.89 8.47 -0.58
C ILE A 30 -15.21 7.14 -1.27
N GLY A 31 -14.36 6.70 -2.20
CA GLY A 31 -14.57 5.46 -2.95
C GLY A 31 -14.52 4.17 -2.11
N VAL A 32 -13.92 4.21 -0.91
CA VAL A 32 -13.91 3.09 0.04
C VAL A 32 -15.31 2.77 0.59
N TYR A 33 -16.22 3.75 0.59
CA TYR A 33 -17.58 3.60 1.10
C TYR A 33 -18.62 3.31 0.02
N ILE A 34 -18.24 3.26 -1.26
CA ILE A 34 -19.16 2.95 -2.36
C ILE A 34 -19.19 1.43 -2.55
N PRO A 35 -20.24 0.73 -2.12
CA PRO A 35 -20.33 -0.72 -2.27
C PRO A 35 -20.57 -1.13 -3.71
N VAL A 36 -20.16 -2.34 -4.07
CA VAL A 36 -20.50 -2.97 -5.34
C VAL A 36 -22.01 -3.26 -5.34
N PRO A 37 -22.76 -2.89 -6.38
CA PRO A 37 -24.20 -3.18 -6.48
C PRO A 37 -24.50 -4.68 -6.36
N GLY A 38 -25.60 -5.03 -5.70
CA GLY A 38 -26.04 -6.42 -5.51
C GLY A 38 -25.37 -7.14 -4.33
N VAL A 39 -24.60 -6.45 -3.49
CA VAL A 39 -24.02 -7.02 -2.26
C VAL A 39 -24.94 -6.74 -1.07
N ASN A 40 -25.26 -7.77 -0.30
CA ASN A 40 -25.94 -7.62 0.98
C ASN A 40 -24.91 -7.25 2.06
N LEU A 41 -24.89 -5.97 2.43
CA LEU A 41 -23.93 -5.44 3.41
C LEU A 41 -24.13 -6.00 4.82
N GLU A 42 -25.37 -6.36 5.20
CA GLU A 42 -25.66 -6.92 6.52
C GLU A 42 -25.09 -8.33 6.63
N ALA A 43 -25.32 -9.17 5.60
CA ALA A 43 -24.76 -10.50 5.53
C ALA A 43 -23.24 -10.48 5.51
N LEU A 44 -22.66 -9.50 4.80
CA LEU A 44 -21.20 -9.30 4.73
C LEU A 44 -20.62 -8.92 6.09
N LYS A 45 -21.22 -7.98 6.83
CA LYS A 45 -20.80 -7.60 8.18
C LYS A 45 -20.87 -8.77 9.14
N ALA A 46 -21.99 -9.50 9.15
CA ALA A 46 -22.15 -10.69 9.99
C ALA A 46 -21.09 -11.76 9.70
N LEU A 47 -20.67 -11.89 8.44
CA LEU A 47 -19.57 -12.77 8.04
C LEU A 47 -18.23 -12.32 8.64
N PHE A 48 -17.89 -11.04 8.55
CA PHE A 48 -16.64 -10.51 9.12
C PHE A 48 -16.63 -10.62 10.64
N GLU A 49 -17.73 -10.38 11.33
CA GLU A 49 -17.86 -10.55 12.79
C GLU A 49 -17.64 -12.01 13.22
N ARG A 50 -18.12 -12.99 12.45
CA ARG A 50 -17.87 -14.44 12.71
C ARG A 50 -16.41 -14.83 12.50
N PHE A 51 -15.70 -14.17 11.58
CA PHE A 51 -14.27 -14.39 11.38
C PHE A 51 -13.39 -13.82 12.50
N GLU A 52 -13.91 -12.95 13.36
CA GLU A 52 -13.16 -12.35 14.48
C GLU A 52 -12.69 -13.35 15.56
N GLY A 53 -12.78 -14.64 15.34
CA GLY A 53 -12.25 -15.67 16.23
C GLY A 53 -11.54 -16.84 15.52
N GLY A 54 -11.45 -16.79 14.18
CA GLY A 54 -10.93 -17.92 13.38
C GLY A 54 -9.45 -17.81 13.01
N SER A 55 -8.84 -18.94 12.60
CA SER A 55 -7.43 -19.01 12.15
C SER A 55 -7.14 -18.18 10.89
N ALA A 56 -8.15 -17.78 10.12
CA ALA A 56 -8.02 -16.92 8.94
C ALA A 56 -8.03 -15.40 9.25
N GLN A 57 -8.35 -15.02 10.48
CA GLN A 57 -8.44 -13.62 10.95
C GLN A 57 -7.19 -12.77 10.64
N PRO A 58 -5.94 -13.24 10.91
CA PRO A 58 -4.77 -12.42 10.68
C PRO A 58 -4.59 -12.03 9.20
N LEU A 59 -4.86 -12.97 8.29
CA LEU A 59 -4.73 -12.73 6.85
C LEU A 59 -5.81 -11.75 6.35
N MET A 60 -7.04 -11.92 6.79
CA MET A 60 -8.17 -11.07 6.44
C MET A 60 -7.98 -9.65 6.95
N ASN A 61 -7.52 -9.50 8.19
CA ASN A 61 -7.18 -8.19 8.77
C ASN A 61 -6.04 -7.53 8.01
N PHE A 62 -5.04 -8.30 7.59
CA PHE A 62 -3.92 -7.78 6.83
C PHE A 62 -4.38 -7.20 5.48
N VAL A 63 -5.15 -7.96 4.67
CA VAL A 63 -5.69 -7.48 3.39
C VAL A 63 -6.58 -6.25 3.60
N ASN A 64 -7.37 -6.26 4.68
CA ASN A 64 -8.28 -5.18 5.03
C ASN A 64 -7.55 -3.88 5.42
N ILE A 65 -6.37 -3.97 6.06
CA ILE A 65 -5.52 -2.82 6.37
C ILE A 65 -5.03 -2.15 5.09
N PHE A 66 -4.56 -2.92 4.11
CA PHE A 66 -4.08 -2.38 2.83
C PHE A 66 -5.18 -1.79 1.96
N SER A 67 -6.38 -2.36 2.01
CA SER A 67 -7.56 -1.82 1.30
C SER A 67 -8.22 -0.64 2.04
N GLY A 68 -7.72 -0.28 3.25
CA GLY A 68 -8.28 0.80 4.06
C GLY A 68 -9.72 0.58 4.53
N GLY A 69 -10.15 -0.70 4.61
CA GLY A 69 -11.51 -1.09 4.97
C GLY A 69 -12.45 -1.35 3.80
N ALA A 70 -12.01 -1.10 2.58
CA ALA A 70 -12.84 -1.28 1.39
C ALA A 70 -13.32 -2.74 1.20
N LEU A 71 -12.54 -3.72 1.67
CA LEU A 71 -12.93 -5.13 1.60
C LEU A 71 -14.14 -5.44 2.50
N GLN A 72 -14.20 -4.88 3.71
CA GLN A 72 -15.33 -5.08 4.65
C GLN A 72 -16.65 -4.51 4.11
N HIS A 73 -16.58 -3.53 3.23
CA HIS A 73 -17.74 -2.93 2.58
C HIS A 73 -17.98 -3.49 1.18
N CYS A 74 -17.17 -4.47 0.73
CA CYS A 74 -17.13 -4.90 -0.67
C CYS A 74 -17.20 -3.70 -1.63
N ALA A 75 -16.41 -2.68 -1.32
CA ALA A 75 -16.44 -1.42 -2.05
C ALA A 75 -15.74 -1.55 -3.41
N VAL A 76 -16.02 -0.61 -4.30
CA VAL A 76 -15.39 -0.53 -5.63
C VAL A 76 -13.86 -0.49 -5.53
N PHE A 77 -13.32 0.07 -4.45
CA PHE A 77 -11.87 0.08 -4.16
C PHE A 77 -11.39 -1.14 -3.34
N GLY A 78 -12.18 -2.23 -3.29
CA GLY A 78 -11.89 -3.42 -2.48
C GLY A 78 -10.55 -4.10 -2.79
N LEU A 79 -10.11 -4.10 -4.05
CA LEU A 79 -8.79 -4.61 -4.44
C LEU A 79 -7.65 -3.62 -4.12
N GLY A 80 -7.96 -2.34 -3.92
CA GLY A 80 -6.95 -1.30 -3.67
C GLY A 80 -5.96 -1.15 -4.81
N VAL A 81 -4.71 -0.81 -4.47
CA VAL A 81 -3.59 -0.66 -5.42
C VAL A 81 -2.74 -1.92 -5.54
N MET A 82 -3.09 -3.01 -4.84
CA MET A 82 -2.29 -4.25 -4.81
C MET A 82 -2.07 -4.87 -6.19
N PRO A 83 -3.08 -4.98 -7.10
CA PRO A 83 -2.87 -5.55 -8.43
C PRO A 83 -1.87 -4.76 -9.27
N TYR A 84 -1.89 -3.42 -9.14
CA TYR A 84 -0.94 -2.55 -9.84
C TYR A 84 0.49 -2.75 -9.33
N ILE A 85 0.67 -2.84 -8.01
CA ILE A 85 1.99 -3.09 -7.41
C ILE A 85 2.53 -4.44 -7.90
N SER A 86 1.69 -5.48 -7.87
CA SER A 86 2.07 -6.81 -8.38
C SER A 86 2.47 -6.78 -9.85
N ALA A 87 1.69 -6.11 -10.72
CA ALA A 87 2.01 -5.93 -12.12
C ALA A 87 3.33 -5.18 -12.31
N SER A 88 3.54 -4.08 -11.58
CA SER A 88 4.76 -3.27 -11.64
C SER A 88 6.00 -4.08 -11.28
N ILE A 89 5.93 -4.89 -10.22
CA ILE A 89 7.04 -5.75 -9.79
C ILE A 89 7.31 -6.84 -10.83
N ILE A 90 6.27 -7.48 -11.36
CA ILE A 90 6.41 -8.50 -12.42
C ILE A 90 7.12 -7.90 -13.61
N PHE A 91 6.72 -6.72 -14.08
CA PHE A 91 7.39 -6.08 -15.22
C PHE A 91 8.82 -5.65 -14.90
N GLN A 92 9.12 -5.17 -13.70
CA GLN A 92 10.48 -4.85 -13.28
C GLN A 92 11.39 -6.08 -13.35
N LEU A 93 10.91 -7.26 -12.96
CA LEU A 93 11.66 -8.50 -13.06
C LEU A 93 11.76 -8.99 -14.51
N LEU A 94 10.66 -8.93 -15.28
CA LEU A 94 10.65 -9.32 -16.69
C LEU A 94 11.64 -8.51 -17.52
N VAL A 95 11.79 -7.24 -17.26
CA VAL A 95 12.77 -6.37 -17.92
C VAL A 95 14.21 -6.83 -17.65
N GLN A 96 14.50 -7.42 -16.50
CA GLN A 96 15.83 -7.95 -16.20
C GLN A 96 16.10 -9.29 -16.90
N VAL A 97 15.06 -10.11 -17.09
CA VAL A 97 15.18 -11.47 -17.64
C VAL A 97 15.01 -11.50 -19.16
N VAL A 98 14.10 -10.66 -19.71
CA VAL A 98 13.75 -10.67 -21.13
C VAL A 98 14.57 -9.63 -21.90
N PRO A 99 15.49 -10.05 -22.81
CA PRO A 99 16.38 -9.13 -23.53
C PRO A 99 15.64 -8.08 -24.37
N SER A 100 14.45 -8.42 -24.91
CA SER A 100 13.65 -7.50 -25.71
C SER A 100 13.10 -6.34 -24.87
N LEU A 101 12.66 -6.59 -23.64
CA LEU A 101 12.18 -5.55 -22.72
C LEU A 101 13.34 -4.71 -22.19
N LYS A 102 14.51 -5.32 -21.99
CA LYS A 102 15.72 -4.61 -21.58
C LYS A 102 16.13 -3.57 -22.63
N LYS A 103 16.11 -3.95 -23.93
CA LYS A 103 16.38 -3.00 -25.02
C LYS A 103 15.41 -1.81 -25.01
N ILE A 104 14.11 -2.06 -24.77
CA ILE A 104 13.12 -0.99 -24.64
C ILE A 104 13.44 -0.07 -23.47
N GLN A 105 13.89 -0.61 -22.33
CA GLN A 105 14.27 0.20 -21.18
C GLN A 105 15.49 1.07 -21.46
N GLU A 106 16.45 0.58 -22.25
CA GLU A 106 17.66 1.28 -22.67
C GLU A 106 17.37 2.42 -23.67
N GLU A 107 16.17 2.47 -24.32
CA GLU A 107 15.71 3.61 -25.12
C GLU A 107 15.49 4.90 -24.29
N GLY A 108 15.70 4.86 -22.98
CA GLY A 108 15.58 6.01 -22.09
C GLY A 108 14.14 6.31 -21.71
N GLU A 109 13.75 7.60 -21.75
CA GLU A 109 12.45 8.03 -21.24
C GLU A 109 11.25 7.50 -22.05
N SER A 110 11.42 7.40 -23.37
CA SER A 110 10.42 6.82 -24.26
C SER A 110 10.17 5.34 -23.95
N GLY A 111 11.23 4.57 -23.71
CA GLY A 111 11.15 3.16 -23.37
C GLY A 111 10.49 2.93 -22.00
N ARG A 112 10.80 3.75 -21.01
CA ARG A 112 10.14 3.70 -19.69
C ARG A 112 8.64 3.94 -19.80
N LYS A 113 8.21 4.90 -20.63
CA LYS A 113 6.77 5.16 -20.88
C LYS A 113 6.08 3.93 -21.49
N LYS A 114 6.72 3.22 -22.42
CA LYS A 114 6.17 1.98 -23.00
C LYS A 114 6.03 0.88 -21.94
N ILE A 115 7.03 0.69 -21.06
CA ILE A 115 6.97 -0.29 -19.98
C ILE A 115 5.84 0.06 -19.01
N HIS A 116 5.65 1.34 -18.66
CA HIS A 116 4.52 1.77 -17.85
C HIS A 116 3.17 1.45 -18.50
N GLN A 117 3.03 1.62 -19.82
CA GLN A 117 1.81 1.24 -20.54
C GLN A 117 1.56 -0.28 -20.46
N TYR A 118 2.57 -1.11 -20.64
CA TYR A 118 2.45 -2.57 -20.51
C TYR A 118 2.03 -2.95 -19.08
N THR A 119 2.61 -2.30 -18.08
CA THR A 119 2.21 -2.49 -16.68
C THR A 119 0.73 -2.16 -16.47
N ARG A 120 0.21 -1.07 -17.05
CA ARG A 120 -1.21 -0.71 -16.97
C ARG A 120 -2.10 -1.79 -17.59
N TYR A 121 -1.76 -2.31 -18.79
CA TYR A 121 -2.55 -3.38 -19.43
C TYR A 121 -2.55 -4.65 -18.60
N ALA A 122 -1.41 -5.05 -18.06
CA ALA A 122 -1.32 -6.20 -17.17
C ALA A 122 -2.12 -5.98 -15.88
N THR A 123 -2.13 -4.77 -15.35
CA THR A 123 -2.94 -4.41 -14.17
C THR A 123 -4.42 -4.62 -14.43
N VAL A 124 -4.93 -4.19 -15.60
CA VAL A 124 -6.35 -4.41 -15.98
C VAL A 124 -6.70 -5.90 -15.93
N LEU A 125 -5.86 -6.73 -16.55
CA LEU A 125 -6.09 -8.17 -16.62
C LEU A 125 -6.02 -8.81 -15.23
N LEU A 126 -5.03 -8.45 -14.42
CA LEU A 126 -4.88 -8.94 -13.05
C LEU A 126 -6.04 -8.48 -12.15
N CYS A 127 -6.48 -7.23 -12.26
CA CYS A 127 -7.62 -6.71 -11.49
C CYS A 127 -8.90 -7.48 -11.81
N PHE A 128 -9.18 -7.72 -13.09
CA PHE A 128 -10.38 -8.44 -13.48
C PHE A 128 -10.37 -9.89 -12.97
N PHE A 129 -9.23 -10.57 -13.10
CA PHE A 129 -9.08 -11.93 -12.60
C PHE A 129 -9.20 -11.99 -11.07
N GLN A 130 -8.45 -11.15 -10.35
CA GLN A 130 -8.48 -11.11 -8.89
C GLN A 130 -9.83 -10.66 -8.36
N GLY A 131 -10.49 -9.68 -9.01
CA GLY A 131 -11.83 -9.22 -8.65
C GLY A 131 -12.86 -10.32 -8.78
N SER A 132 -12.87 -11.01 -9.91
CA SER A 132 -13.79 -12.13 -10.14
C SER A 132 -13.56 -13.27 -9.15
N MET A 133 -12.31 -13.58 -8.84
CA MET A 133 -11.95 -14.60 -7.87
C MET A 133 -12.34 -14.21 -6.44
N MET A 134 -12.15 -12.94 -6.06
CA MET A 134 -12.54 -12.39 -4.77
C MET A 134 -14.06 -12.52 -4.54
N ILE A 135 -14.87 -12.13 -5.52
CA ILE A 135 -16.33 -12.26 -5.45
C ILE A 135 -16.77 -13.73 -5.30
N ARG A 136 -16.14 -14.60 -6.08
CA ARG A 136 -16.40 -16.05 -6.00
C ARG A 136 -16.03 -16.63 -4.63
N SER A 137 -14.89 -16.22 -4.06
CA SER A 137 -14.45 -16.64 -2.73
C SER A 137 -15.39 -16.15 -1.63
N LEU A 138 -15.81 -14.88 -1.67
CA LEU A 138 -16.76 -14.32 -0.71
C LEU A 138 -18.11 -15.06 -0.75
N ARG A 139 -18.59 -15.42 -1.94
CA ARG A 139 -19.78 -16.24 -2.08
C ARG A 139 -19.62 -17.65 -1.48
N GLY A 140 -18.50 -18.33 -1.78
CA GLY A 140 -18.21 -19.66 -1.25
C GLY A 140 -18.24 -19.67 0.28
N ILE A 141 -17.53 -18.75 0.89
CA ILE A 141 -17.48 -18.59 2.34
C ILE A 141 -18.84 -18.21 2.92
N GLY A 142 -19.59 -17.32 2.26
CA GLY A 142 -20.94 -16.94 2.68
C GLY A 142 -21.92 -18.10 2.60
N GLY A 143 -21.88 -18.89 1.52
CA GLY A 143 -22.72 -20.06 1.33
C GLY A 143 -22.47 -21.14 2.38
N ASP A 144 -21.23 -21.44 2.71
CA ASP A 144 -20.86 -22.39 3.77
C ASP A 144 -21.37 -21.97 5.16
N MET A 145 -21.55 -20.66 5.38
CA MET A 145 -22.03 -20.08 6.64
C MET A 145 -23.52 -19.72 6.64
N GLY A 146 -24.25 -20.01 5.56
CA GLY A 146 -25.68 -19.69 5.42
C GLY A 146 -25.99 -18.20 5.31
N ALA A 147 -25.00 -17.39 4.87
CA ALA A 147 -25.15 -15.97 4.64
C ALA A 147 -25.18 -15.69 3.12
N ASP A 148 -26.36 -15.33 2.62
CA ASP A 148 -26.52 -14.95 1.20
C ASP A 148 -25.98 -13.52 0.98
N ILE A 149 -24.66 -13.43 0.71
CA ILE A 149 -23.97 -12.15 0.43
C ILE A 149 -24.39 -11.63 -0.94
N PHE A 150 -24.63 -12.53 -1.88
CA PHE A 150 -25.04 -12.22 -3.25
C PHE A 150 -26.34 -12.97 -3.59
N PRO A 151 -27.52 -12.41 -3.30
CA PRO A 151 -28.79 -13.11 -3.54
C PRO A 151 -29.01 -13.46 -5.02
N ASP A 152 -28.61 -12.60 -5.94
CA ASP A 152 -28.79 -12.80 -7.40
C ASP A 152 -27.47 -13.19 -8.09
N PHE A 153 -26.73 -14.17 -7.56
CA PHE A 153 -25.46 -14.56 -8.14
C PHE A 153 -25.63 -15.30 -9.47
N GLY A 154 -25.42 -14.57 -10.56
CA GLY A 154 -25.29 -15.12 -11.92
C GLY A 154 -23.94 -14.80 -12.54
N PHE A 155 -23.66 -15.37 -13.70
CA PHE A 155 -22.47 -15.04 -14.49
C PHE A 155 -22.36 -13.53 -14.78
N GLY A 156 -23.50 -12.89 -15.08
CA GLY A 156 -23.56 -11.44 -15.32
C GLY A 156 -23.14 -10.62 -14.09
N MET A 157 -23.57 -11.01 -12.89
CA MET A 157 -23.20 -10.35 -11.65
C MET A 157 -21.69 -10.46 -11.37
N MET A 158 -21.12 -11.65 -11.60
CA MET A 158 -19.68 -11.87 -11.43
C MET A 158 -18.85 -11.00 -12.36
N VAL A 159 -19.24 -10.90 -13.63
CA VAL A 159 -18.57 -10.05 -14.63
C VAL A 159 -18.74 -8.57 -14.27
N MET A 160 -19.94 -8.13 -13.91
CA MET A 160 -20.22 -6.74 -13.53
C MET A 160 -19.40 -6.33 -12.30
N ALA A 161 -19.39 -7.14 -11.25
CA ALA A 161 -18.63 -6.86 -10.05
C ALA A 161 -17.11 -6.87 -10.31
N GLY A 162 -16.62 -7.82 -11.12
CA GLY A 162 -15.22 -7.85 -11.57
C GLY A 162 -14.82 -6.60 -12.34
N LEU A 163 -15.67 -6.11 -13.25
CA LEU A 163 -15.43 -4.88 -14.00
C LEU A 163 -15.45 -3.65 -13.09
N LEU A 164 -16.38 -3.58 -12.12
CA LEU A 164 -16.44 -2.46 -11.17
C LEU A 164 -15.20 -2.40 -10.27
N LEU A 165 -14.76 -3.53 -9.74
CA LEU A 165 -13.53 -3.62 -8.95
C LEU A 165 -12.30 -3.25 -9.78
N THR A 166 -12.27 -3.66 -11.06
CA THR A 166 -11.20 -3.28 -12.00
C THR A 166 -11.20 -1.78 -12.25
N ALA A 167 -12.37 -1.19 -12.52
CA ALA A 167 -12.50 0.25 -12.71
C ALA A 167 -12.05 1.04 -11.47
N GLY A 168 -12.41 0.57 -10.27
CA GLY A 168 -11.96 1.16 -9.01
C GLY A 168 -10.43 1.13 -8.84
N SER A 169 -9.80 -0.02 -9.09
CA SER A 169 -8.34 -0.14 -9.00
C SER A 169 -7.62 0.70 -10.04
N LEU A 170 -8.15 0.81 -11.26
CA LEU A 170 -7.61 1.68 -12.30
C LEU A 170 -7.74 3.17 -11.94
N LEU A 171 -8.85 3.55 -11.32
CA LEU A 171 -9.03 4.91 -10.83
C LEU A 171 -8.04 5.24 -9.71
N LEU A 172 -7.79 4.32 -8.78
CA LEU A 172 -6.77 4.49 -7.75
C LEU A 172 -5.36 4.60 -8.35
N MET A 173 -5.04 3.78 -9.34
CA MET A 173 -3.78 3.86 -10.08
C MET A 173 -3.63 5.23 -10.74
N TRP A 174 -4.67 5.70 -11.45
CA TRP A 174 -4.66 7.01 -12.10
C TRP A 174 -4.49 8.15 -11.10
N ILE A 175 -5.17 8.09 -9.93
CA ILE A 175 -4.99 9.07 -8.86
C ILE A 175 -3.54 9.06 -8.35
N GLY A 176 -2.95 7.88 -8.17
CA GLY A 176 -1.54 7.73 -7.79
C GLY A 176 -0.60 8.43 -8.78
N GLU A 177 -0.80 8.22 -10.07
CA GLU A 177 -0.03 8.87 -11.14
C GLU A 177 -0.23 10.38 -11.18
N GLN A 178 -1.45 10.88 -10.92
CA GLN A 178 -1.71 12.32 -10.81
C GLN A 178 -0.98 12.94 -9.60
N ILE A 179 -0.86 12.21 -8.49
CA ILE A 179 -0.08 12.67 -7.34
C ILE A 179 1.42 12.68 -7.69
N ASP A 180 1.93 11.67 -8.40
CA ASP A 180 3.33 11.62 -8.84
C ASP A 180 3.69 12.79 -9.75
N GLU A 181 2.79 13.20 -10.66
CA GLU A 181 3.05 14.24 -11.66
C GLU A 181 2.85 15.66 -11.11
N TYR A 182 1.74 15.89 -10.40
CA TYR A 182 1.32 17.24 -9.97
C TYR A 182 1.36 17.45 -8.46
N GLY A 183 1.51 16.39 -7.68
CA GLY A 183 1.51 16.42 -6.21
C GLY A 183 2.90 16.47 -5.60
N ILE A 184 3.01 15.88 -4.42
CA ILE A 184 4.24 15.75 -3.65
C ILE A 184 4.46 14.29 -3.27
N GLY A 185 5.67 13.79 -3.50
CA GLY A 185 6.09 12.44 -3.11
C GLY A 185 5.60 11.36 -4.08
N ASN A 186 5.59 10.11 -3.64
CA ASN A 186 5.11 8.99 -4.44
C ASN A 186 3.63 8.70 -4.15
N GLY A 187 2.77 8.84 -5.16
CA GLY A 187 1.32 8.77 -5.03
C GLY A 187 0.84 7.42 -4.53
N ILE A 188 1.38 6.32 -5.05
CA ILE A 188 1.02 4.96 -4.62
C ILE A 188 1.34 4.75 -3.13
N SER A 189 2.54 5.17 -2.70
CA SER A 189 2.95 5.09 -1.29
C SER A 189 2.07 5.94 -0.38
N LEU A 190 1.65 7.12 -0.84
CA LEU A 190 0.75 8.00 -0.08
C LEU A 190 -0.66 7.41 0.04
N ILE A 191 -1.17 6.76 -1.01
CA ILE A 191 -2.48 6.07 -0.95
C ILE A 191 -2.42 4.93 0.07
N ILE A 192 -1.37 4.09 0.04
CA ILE A 192 -1.19 3.01 1.01
C ILE A 192 -1.09 3.57 2.44
N MET A 193 -0.26 4.58 2.64
CA MET A 193 -0.10 5.24 3.94
C MET A 193 -1.45 5.77 4.45
N THR A 194 -2.22 6.44 3.60
CA THR A 194 -3.53 6.98 3.96
C THR A 194 -4.51 5.88 4.34
N ASN A 195 -4.49 4.74 3.65
CA ASN A 195 -5.32 3.59 3.97
C ASN A 195 -4.98 3.01 5.35
N ILE A 196 -3.70 2.92 5.69
CA ILE A 196 -3.23 2.44 7.01
C ILE A 196 -3.58 3.44 8.11
N VAL A 197 -3.27 4.73 7.90
CA VAL A 197 -3.52 5.79 8.89
C VAL A 197 -5.01 5.96 9.18
N ALA A 198 -5.87 5.80 8.19
CA ALA A 198 -7.32 5.89 8.36
C ALA A 198 -7.91 4.80 9.28
N ARG A 199 -7.17 3.73 9.54
CA ARG A 199 -7.56 2.69 10.50
C ARG A 199 -7.10 2.96 11.93
N LEU A 200 -6.16 3.89 12.12
CA LEU A 200 -5.63 4.24 13.45
C LEU A 200 -6.71 4.69 14.45
N PRO A 201 -7.66 5.58 14.08
CA PRO A 201 -8.70 6.00 15.02
C PRO A 201 -9.52 4.84 15.57
N ALA A 202 -9.97 3.92 14.70
CA ALA A 202 -10.72 2.75 15.11
C ALA A 202 -9.89 1.79 16.00
N ALA A 203 -8.60 1.63 15.71
CA ALA A 203 -7.70 0.83 16.52
C ALA A 203 -7.49 1.45 17.91
N VAL A 204 -7.36 2.78 18.00
CA VAL A 204 -7.25 3.50 19.26
C VAL A 204 -8.54 3.40 20.08
N GLU A 205 -9.71 3.53 19.44
CA GLU A 205 -11.02 3.38 20.09
C GLU A 205 -11.19 1.96 20.64
N MET A 206 -10.80 0.94 19.88
CA MET A 206 -10.82 -0.46 20.34
C MET A 206 -9.88 -0.68 21.54
N LEU A 207 -8.69 -0.09 21.51
CA LEU A 207 -7.75 -0.16 22.62
C LEU A 207 -8.33 0.54 23.86
N TYR A 208 -8.92 1.72 23.69
CA TYR A 208 -9.53 2.48 24.79
C TYR A 208 -10.72 1.74 25.40
N GLY A 209 -11.58 1.13 24.58
CA GLY A 209 -12.74 0.36 25.05
C GLY A 209 -12.37 -0.93 25.82
N LYS A 210 -11.24 -1.57 25.44
CA LYS A 210 -10.73 -2.79 26.11
C LYS A 210 -9.70 -2.50 27.22
N SER A 211 -9.27 -1.25 27.38
CA SER A 211 -8.27 -0.88 28.38
C SER A 211 -8.92 -0.71 29.75
N ARG A 212 -8.42 -1.44 30.74
CA ARG A 212 -8.70 -1.14 32.15
C ARG A 212 -7.40 -0.89 32.90
N PHE A 213 -7.38 0.14 33.73
CA PHE A 213 -6.23 0.49 34.57
C PHE A 213 -6.06 -0.48 35.76
N THR A 214 -6.12 -1.80 35.51
CA THR A 214 -5.93 -2.85 36.51
C THR A 214 -4.61 -3.58 36.27
N LEU A 215 -3.90 -3.89 37.36
CA LEU A 215 -2.63 -4.62 37.32
C LEU A 215 -2.84 -6.13 36.98
N THR A 216 -4.01 -6.66 37.29
CA THR A 216 -4.40 -8.06 37.03
C THR A 216 -5.64 -8.06 36.11
N PRO A 217 -5.46 -7.95 34.79
CA PRO A 217 -6.56 -7.96 33.85
C PRO A 217 -7.14 -9.37 33.66
N SER A 218 -8.47 -9.45 33.45
CA SER A 218 -9.13 -10.67 32.97
C SER A 218 -8.64 -11.02 31.57
N ALA A 219 -8.91 -12.25 31.09
CA ALA A 219 -8.36 -12.75 29.81
C ALA A 219 -8.65 -11.84 28.59
N ASP A 220 -9.77 -11.11 28.60
CA ASP A 220 -10.20 -10.22 27.51
C ASP A 220 -9.82 -8.72 27.74
N GLU A 221 -9.24 -8.37 28.88
CA GLU A 221 -8.90 -6.99 29.24
C GLU A 221 -7.43 -6.68 28.98
N ILE A 222 -7.17 -5.46 28.50
CA ILE A 222 -5.80 -4.99 28.28
C ILE A 222 -5.34 -4.19 29.48
N GLY A 223 -4.51 -4.80 30.34
CA GLY A 223 -3.91 -4.13 31.49
C GLY A 223 -2.88 -3.06 31.10
N ILE A 224 -2.57 -2.19 32.06
CA ILE A 224 -1.62 -1.07 31.89
C ILE A 224 -0.23 -1.54 31.42
N LEU A 225 0.21 -2.72 31.81
CA LEU A 225 1.50 -3.30 31.46
C LEU A 225 1.55 -3.68 29.96
N LYS A 226 0.43 -4.24 29.43
CA LYS A 226 0.31 -4.56 28.01
C LYS A 226 0.29 -3.27 27.16
N ILE A 227 -0.39 -2.21 27.62
CA ILE A 227 -0.44 -0.91 26.94
C ILE A 227 0.96 -0.29 26.91
N GLY A 228 1.67 -0.29 28.05
CA GLY A 228 3.04 0.20 28.12
C GLY A 228 4.00 -0.55 27.20
N PHE A 229 3.90 -1.89 27.17
CA PHE A 229 4.69 -2.71 26.26
C PHE A 229 4.38 -2.41 24.78
N LEU A 230 3.10 -2.23 24.42
CA LEU A 230 2.68 -1.93 23.07
C LEU A 230 3.22 -0.57 22.61
N LEU A 231 3.15 0.43 23.47
CA LEU A 231 3.66 1.78 23.18
C LEU A 231 5.19 1.79 23.07
N ALA A 232 5.89 1.08 23.97
CA ALA A 232 7.34 0.93 23.90
C ALA A 232 7.77 0.18 22.63
N SER A 233 7.05 -0.89 22.27
CA SER A 233 7.28 -1.65 21.04
C SER A 233 7.07 -0.79 19.80
N PHE A 234 6.00 0.03 19.77
CA PHE A 234 5.74 0.96 18.67
C PHE A 234 6.90 1.95 18.47
N VAL A 235 7.33 2.61 19.55
CA VAL A 235 8.45 3.55 19.51
C VAL A 235 9.74 2.85 19.06
N PHE A 236 10.00 1.65 19.59
CA PHE A 236 11.18 0.86 19.22
C PHE A 236 11.18 0.50 17.73
N VAL A 237 10.06 0.04 17.20
CA VAL A 237 9.93 -0.32 15.77
C VAL A 237 10.13 0.91 14.89
N VAL A 238 9.51 2.05 15.22
CA VAL A 238 9.69 3.31 14.47
C VAL A 238 11.16 3.73 14.47
N PHE A 239 11.82 3.69 15.64
CA PHE A 239 13.25 4.01 15.76
C PHE A 239 14.12 3.06 14.93
N ALA A 240 13.87 1.75 15.01
CA ALA A 240 14.60 0.74 14.25
C ALA A 240 14.46 0.93 12.73
N ILE A 241 13.24 1.22 12.24
CA ILE A 241 12.99 1.48 10.82
C ILE A 241 13.75 2.72 10.36
N ILE A 242 13.68 3.84 11.12
CA ILE A 242 14.39 5.07 10.78
C ILE A 242 15.90 4.81 10.75
N TYR A 243 16.43 4.09 11.72
CA TYR A 243 17.84 3.77 11.81
C TYR A 243 18.34 2.95 10.60
N ILE A 244 17.56 1.94 10.19
CA ILE A 244 17.92 1.09 9.04
C ILE A 244 17.78 1.85 7.71
N THR A 245 16.72 2.65 7.55
CA THR A 245 16.46 3.37 6.29
C THR A 245 17.40 4.54 6.07
N GLN A 246 17.83 5.21 7.14
CA GLN A 246 18.82 6.30 7.07
C GLN A 246 20.27 5.81 7.16
N GLY A 247 20.48 4.56 7.49
CA GLY A 247 21.80 3.95 7.62
C GLY A 247 22.60 4.06 6.31
N GLN A 248 23.77 4.70 6.36
CA GLN A 248 24.65 4.87 5.22
C GLN A 248 26.06 4.42 5.57
N ARG A 249 26.67 3.60 4.72
CA ARG A 249 28.09 3.30 4.79
C ARG A 249 28.84 4.39 4.03
N ARG A 250 29.63 5.18 4.73
CA ARG A 250 30.44 6.25 4.15
C ARG A 250 31.82 5.70 3.78
N ILE A 251 32.12 5.61 2.48
CA ILE A 251 33.42 5.20 1.98
C ILE A 251 34.24 6.48 1.71
N PRO A 252 35.37 6.71 2.42
CA PRO A 252 36.21 7.87 2.16
C PRO A 252 36.96 7.68 0.84
N PHE A 253 36.92 8.67 -0.04
CA PHE A 253 37.79 8.75 -1.21
C PHE A 253 38.51 10.11 -1.22
N GLN A 254 39.76 10.07 -1.64
CA GLN A 254 40.58 11.27 -1.76
C GLN A 254 40.67 11.68 -3.22
N GLN A 255 40.32 12.91 -3.51
CA GLN A 255 40.61 13.50 -4.81
C GLN A 255 42.12 13.76 -4.96
N ALA A 256 42.65 13.43 -6.12
CA ALA A 256 44.04 13.73 -6.44
C ALA A 256 44.27 15.25 -6.38
N LYS A 257 45.37 15.63 -5.76
CA LYS A 257 45.80 17.03 -5.74
C LYS A 257 46.22 17.45 -7.15
N GLN A 258 45.54 18.42 -7.72
CA GLN A 258 45.93 19.02 -9.01
C GLN A 258 46.59 20.36 -8.76
N MET A 259 47.81 20.52 -9.31
CA MET A 259 48.53 21.80 -9.30
C MET A 259 48.21 22.57 -10.59
N ARG A 260 47.62 23.74 -10.45
CA ARG A 260 47.40 24.66 -11.56
C ARG A 260 48.13 25.95 -11.26
N GLY A 261 49.35 26.08 -11.80
CA GLY A 261 50.23 27.17 -11.47
C GLY A 261 50.73 27.11 -10.02
N ARG A 262 50.63 28.21 -9.29
CA ARG A 262 51.07 28.35 -7.89
C ARG A 262 50.02 27.92 -6.86
N ARG A 263 48.81 27.50 -7.32
CA ARG A 263 47.72 27.10 -6.44
C ARG A 263 47.48 25.60 -6.52
N VAL A 264 47.33 24.97 -5.35
CA VAL A 264 47.00 23.54 -5.20
C VAL A 264 45.50 23.45 -5.03
N TYR A 265 44.81 22.77 -5.95
CA TYR A 265 43.40 22.46 -5.88
C TYR A 265 43.22 20.96 -5.62
N GLY A 266 42.26 20.60 -4.74
CA GLY A 266 41.97 19.20 -4.41
C GLY A 266 42.60 18.78 -3.08
N GLY A 267 42.56 17.45 -2.82
CA GLY A 267 43.03 16.90 -1.54
C GLY A 267 41.95 16.86 -0.46
N LEU A 268 40.74 17.32 -0.76
CA LEU A 268 39.60 17.19 0.14
C LEU A 268 39.15 15.72 0.22
N LYS A 269 38.89 15.28 1.45
CA LYS A 269 38.29 13.95 1.67
C LYS A 269 36.76 14.05 1.42
N HIS A 270 36.31 13.36 0.40
CA HIS A 270 34.88 13.19 0.14
C HIS A 270 34.44 11.81 0.60
N TYR A 271 33.14 11.69 0.92
CA TYR A 271 32.55 10.42 1.31
C TYR A 271 31.50 10.03 0.28
N LEU A 272 31.58 8.78 -0.21
CA LEU A 272 30.54 8.18 -1.02
C LEU A 272 29.52 7.52 -0.09
N PRO A 273 28.29 8.06 0.02
CA PRO A 273 27.25 7.46 0.86
C PRO A 273 26.61 6.29 0.12
N ILE A 274 26.76 5.07 0.64
CA ILE A 274 26.05 3.88 0.16
C ILE A 274 24.98 3.53 1.18
N GLN A 275 23.72 3.51 0.75
CA GLN A 275 22.60 3.12 1.61
C GLN A 275 22.70 1.63 1.97
N VAL A 276 22.50 1.30 3.26
CA VAL A 276 22.51 -0.07 3.76
C VAL A 276 21.31 -0.85 3.19
N ASN A 277 20.15 -0.20 3.11
CA ASN A 277 18.95 -0.77 2.54
C ASN A 277 18.63 -0.13 1.18
N ALA A 278 19.30 -0.58 0.12
CA ALA A 278 19.08 -0.10 -1.24
C ALA A 278 17.78 -0.65 -1.87
N ALA A 279 17.29 -1.79 -1.41
CA ALA A 279 16.11 -2.46 -1.95
C ALA A 279 14.79 -1.93 -1.39
N ASN A 280 14.83 -1.11 -0.33
CA ASN A 280 13.66 -0.56 0.35
C ASN A 280 12.61 -1.65 0.72
N VAL A 281 11.34 -1.42 0.40
CA VAL A 281 10.19 -2.29 0.74
C VAL A 281 9.83 -3.25 -0.40
N ILE A 282 10.40 -3.07 -1.59
CA ILE A 282 10.05 -3.82 -2.81
C ILE A 282 10.12 -5.36 -2.63
N PRO A 283 11.17 -5.95 -2.03
CA PRO A 283 11.25 -7.41 -1.88
C PRO A 283 10.14 -7.98 -0.98
N ILE A 284 9.72 -7.25 0.05
CA ILE A 284 8.67 -7.70 0.98
C ILE A 284 7.31 -7.72 0.28
N ILE A 285 6.99 -6.67 -0.48
CA ILE A 285 5.74 -6.58 -1.24
C ILE A 285 5.70 -7.67 -2.32
N PHE A 286 6.83 -7.94 -2.97
CA PHE A 286 6.95 -9.01 -3.97
C PHE A 286 6.71 -10.39 -3.35
N ALA A 287 7.40 -10.73 -2.27
CA ALA A 287 7.23 -12.00 -1.57
C ALA A 287 5.78 -12.22 -1.15
N GLN A 288 5.13 -11.17 -0.66
CA GLN A 288 3.73 -11.19 -0.25
C GLN A 288 2.78 -11.40 -1.44
N SER A 289 2.99 -10.70 -2.55
CA SER A 289 2.19 -10.87 -3.76
C SER A 289 2.30 -12.28 -4.32
N LEU A 290 3.51 -12.86 -4.26
CA LEU A 290 3.78 -14.21 -4.72
C LEU A 290 3.16 -15.27 -3.81
N LEU A 291 3.14 -15.05 -2.49
CA LEU A 291 2.51 -15.95 -1.53
C LEU A 291 0.98 -15.92 -1.60
N MET A 292 0.38 -14.79 -1.97
CA MET A 292 -1.08 -14.69 -2.15
C MET A 292 -1.59 -15.43 -3.39
N PHE A 293 -0.76 -15.60 -4.42
CA PHE A 293 -1.18 -16.23 -5.68
C PHE A 293 -1.53 -17.73 -5.56
N PRO A 294 -0.80 -18.59 -4.82
CA PRO A 294 -1.14 -20.01 -4.68
C PRO A 294 -2.35 -20.27 -3.78
N TRP A 295 -2.67 -19.37 -2.86
CA TRP A 295 -3.74 -19.60 -1.86
C TRP A 295 -5.16 -19.54 -2.47
N GLY A 296 -5.32 -18.85 -3.57
CA GLY A 296 -6.58 -18.81 -4.32
C GLY A 296 -6.87 -20.04 -5.18
N GLY A 297 -5.90 -20.92 -5.39
CA GLY A 297 -6.02 -22.10 -6.26
C GLY A 297 -6.04 -23.46 -5.54
N ALA A 298 -5.80 -23.48 -4.23
CA ALA A 298 -5.73 -24.71 -3.46
C ALA A 298 -7.05 -24.98 -2.70
N LYS A 299 -8.09 -25.37 -3.48
CA LYS A 299 -9.23 -26.18 -3.01
C LYS A 299 -9.75 -26.98 -4.17
#